data_1d807f6e61bc33bb246ffe6eebf19fe5
#
_entry.id   1d807f6e61bc33bb246ffe6eebf19fe5
#
_cell.length_a   1.000
_cell.length_b   1.000
_cell.length_c   1.000
_cell.angle_alpha   90.00
_cell.angle_beta   90.00
_cell.angle_gamma   90.00
#
_symmetry.space_group_name_H-M   'P 1'
#
loop_
_entity.id
_entity.type
_entity.pdbx_description
1 polymer ?
#
loop_
_entity_poly.entity_id
_entity_poly.type
_entity_poly.pdbx_seq_one_letter_code
_entity_poly.pdbx_strand_id
1 'polypeptide(L)'
;VGTTEDPTVSRMTIATVSDDETFEQIKKQLNRMIEVIKVIDFTDIFVRMKEILYVKVFKCSPADKVEVFQIAETFKAKVIDYGRDSVLVEFVQTATKNDAVVKLMKEEFKSIEVVRGGSVGIESISMMER
;
A
#
# COMPACT_ATOMS: atom_id res chain seq x y z
N VAL A 1 -9.09 5.07 -0.70
CA VAL A 1 -10.57 5.09 -0.67
C VAL A 1 -11.10 3.89 -1.41
N GLY A 2 -12.00 3.17 -0.78
CA GLY A 2 -12.64 2.02 -1.40
C GLY A 2 -14.15 2.04 -1.15
N THR A 3 -14.91 1.44 -2.07
CA THR A 3 -16.35 1.24 -1.86
C THR A 3 -16.59 0.00 -1.01
N THR A 4 -17.63 0.06 -0.17
CA THR A 4 -18.13 -1.08 0.59
C THR A 4 -19.19 -1.81 -0.24
N GLU A 5 -19.84 -2.84 0.34
CA GLU A 5 -20.97 -3.54 -0.28
C GLU A 5 -22.15 -2.62 -0.55
N ASP A 6 -22.24 -1.49 0.15
CA ASP A 6 -23.21 -0.43 -0.14
C ASP A 6 -22.53 0.58 -1.07
N PRO A 7 -22.96 0.71 -2.34
CA PRO A 7 -22.30 1.60 -3.29
C PRO A 7 -22.41 3.09 -2.94
N THR A 8 -23.26 3.46 -1.99
CA THR A 8 -23.37 4.84 -1.52
C THR A 8 -22.40 5.14 -0.38
N VAL A 9 -21.66 4.15 0.12
CA VAL A 9 -20.75 4.27 1.24
C VAL A 9 -19.34 3.88 0.81
N SER A 10 -18.38 4.75 1.12
CA SER A 10 -16.96 4.50 0.88
C SER A 10 -16.22 4.37 2.21
N ARG A 11 -15.17 3.59 2.22
CA ARG A 11 -14.27 3.45 3.36
C ARG A 11 -12.94 4.12 3.04
N MET A 12 -12.46 4.92 3.97
CA MET A 12 -11.16 5.60 3.87
C MET A 12 -10.28 5.20 5.04
N THR A 13 -9.04 4.83 4.74
CA THR A 13 -8.04 4.55 5.77
C THR A 13 -7.11 5.76 5.89
N ILE A 14 -7.01 6.31 7.10
CA ILE A 14 -6.15 7.46 7.39
C ILE A 14 -5.10 7.02 8.39
N ALA A 15 -3.82 7.18 8.05
CA ALA A 15 -2.72 6.94 8.95
C ALA A 15 -2.15 8.27 9.44
N THR A 16 -1.95 8.39 10.74
CA THR A 16 -1.39 9.60 11.34
C THR A 16 -0.41 9.24 12.44
N VAL A 17 0.60 10.08 12.61
CA VAL A 17 1.55 10.00 13.71
C VAL A 17 1.35 11.23 14.56
N SER A 18 0.72 11.07 15.74
CA SER A 18 0.40 12.16 16.63
C SER A 18 0.34 11.64 18.07
N ASP A 19 0.31 12.56 19.04
CA ASP A 19 0.07 12.17 20.43
C ASP A 19 -1.40 11.79 20.63
N ASP A 20 -1.70 11.15 21.76
CA ASP A 20 -3.05 10.65 22.05
C ASP A 20 -4.09 11.75 22.07
N GLU A 21 -3.74 12.94 22.60
CA GLU A 21 -4.66 14.08 22.69
C GLU A 21 -5.01 14.58 21.29
N THR A 22 -4.01 14.80 20.44
CA THR A 22 -4.21 15.25 19.07
C THR A 22 -5.00 14.20 18.27
N PHE A 23 -4.70 12.94 18.46
CA PHE A 23 -5.41 11.85 17.80
C PHE A 23 -6.90 11.84 18.16
N GLU A 24 -7.24 11.99 19.45
CA GLU A 24 -8.63 12.05 19.90
C GLU A 24 -9.36 13.26 19.32
N GLN A 25 -8.69 14.39 19.18
CA GLN A 25 -9.28 15.58 18.56
C GLN A 25 -9.59 15.35 17.07
N ILE A 26 -8.65 14.73 16.35
CA ILE A 26 -8.84 14.39 14.93
C ILE A 26 -10.06 13.47 14.78
N LYS A 27 -10.15 12.46 15.62
CA LYS A 27 -11.25 11.49 15.60
C LYS A 27 -12.59 12.18 15.87
N LYS A 28 -12.66 13.09 16.85
CA LYS A 28 -13.86 13.86 17.15
C LYS A 28 -14.28 14.75 15.99
N GLN A 29 -13.33 15.42 15.34
CA GLN A 29 -13.62 16.27 14.20
C GLN A 29 -14.17 15.48 13.02
N LEU A 30 -13.59 14.31 12.75
CA LEU A 30 -14.07 13.43 11.69
C LEU A 30 -15.51 12.97 11.96
N ASN A 31 -15.83 12.63 13.21
CA ASN A 31 -17.19 12.20 13.58
C ASN A 31 -18.23 13.31 13.48
N ARG A 32 -17.82 14.58 13.46
CA ARG A 32 -18.73 15.72 13.32
C ARG A 32 -19.11 16.00 11.87
N MET A 33 -18.38 15.47 10.92
CA MET A 33 -18.67 15.65 9.51
C MET A 33 -19.92 14.88 9.13
N ILE A 34 -20.85 15.52 8.45
CA ILE A 34 -22.14 14.91 8.08
C ILE A 34 -21.94 13.68 7.22
N GLU A 35 -20.94 13.71 6.34
CA GLU A 35 -20.65 12.63 5.41
C GLU A 35 -19.92 11.45 6.06
N VAL A 36 -19.43 11.59 7.30
CA VAL A 36 -18.73 10.53 8.01
C VAL A 36 -19.72 9.76 8.88
N ILE A 37 -19.97 8.51 8.52
CA ILE A 37 -20.92 7.64 9.23
C ILE A 37 -20.26 6.98 10.44
N LYS A 38 -19.01 6.55 10.31
CA LYS A 38 -18.31 5.80 11.35
C LYS A 38 -16.81 6.02 11.25
N VAL A 39 -16.16 6.23 12.39
CA VAL A 39 -14.70 6.28 12.52
C VAL A 39 -14.28 5.11 13.41
N ILE A 40 -13.34 4.29 12.91
CA ILE A 40 -12.81 3.14 13.62
C ILE A 40 -11.34 3.41 13.93
N ASP A 41 -11.00 3.31 15.22
CA ASP A 41 -9.62 3.43 15.69
C ASP A 41 -8.96 2.05 15.68
N PHE A 42 -7.88 1.90 14.90
CA PHE A 42 -7.15 0.65 14.78
C PHE A 42 -6.02 0.47 15.80
N THR A 43 -5.85 1.41 16.72
CA THR A 43 -4.72 1.40 17.66
C THR A 43 -4.64 0.13 18.49
N ASP A 44 -5.77 -0.36 19.01
CA ASP A 44 -5.85 -1.47 19.95
C ASP A 44 -6.47 -2.74 19.37
N ILE A 45 -6.56 -2.86 18.05
CA ILE A 45 -7.14 -4.04 17.40
C ILE A 45 -6.21 -4.59 16.33
N PHE A 46 -6.35 -5.88 16.05
CA PHE A 46 -5.61 -6.50 14.95
C PHE A 46 -6.22 -6.08 13.61
N VAL A 47 -5.38 -5.56 12.74
CA VAL A 47 -5.79 -4.99 11.45
C VAL A 47 -5.02 -5.65 10.33
N ARG A 48 -5.73 -5.97 9.25
CA ARG A 48 -5.13 -6.38 7.99
C ARG A 48 -4.92 -5.12 7.17
N MET A 49 -3.68 -4.78 6.90
CA MET A 49 -3.33 -3.60 6.11
C MET A 49 -2.46 -3.99 4.93
N LYS A 50 -2.81 -3.45 3.78
CA LYS A 50 -2.03 -3.62 2.55
C LYS A 50 -1.95 -2.30 1.81
N GLU A 51 -0.85 -2.14 1.11
CA GLU A 51 -0.59 -0.98 0.27
C GLU A 51 -0.28 -1.46 -1.14
N ILE A 52 -0.80 -0.79 -2.15
CA ILE A 52 -0.44 -1.04 -3.54
C ILE A 52 0.75 -0.17 -3.92
N LEU A 53 1.74 -0.80 -4.52
CA LEU A 53 2.93 -0.14 -5.05
C LEU A 53 3.10 -0.54 -6.51
N TYR A 54 3.26 0.45 -7.38
CA TYR A 54 3.65 0.22 -8.77
C TYR A 54 5.08 0.69 -8.96
N VAL A 55 5.90 -0.17 -9.54
CA VAL A 55 7.27 0.17 -9.91
C VAL A 55 7.43 -0.11 -11.41
N LYS A 56 7.78 0.93 -12.14
CA LYS A 56 8.10 0.83 -13.56
C LYS A 56 9.60 1.00 -13.72
N VAL A 57 10.24 0.02 -14.32
CA VAL A 57 11.67 0.03 -14.59
C VAL A 57 11.90 0.25 -16.07
N PHE A 58 12.66 1.29 -16.41
CA PHE A 58 12.96 1.67 -17.77
C PHE A 58 14.39 1.28 -18.15
N LYS A 59 14.67 1.29 -19.43
CA LYS A 59 16.04 1.08 -19.95
C LYS A 59 16.67 -0.21 -19.44
N CYS A 60 15.84 -1.25 -19.37
CA CYS A 60 16.29 -2.56 -18.91
C CYS A 60 17.15 -3.26 -19.99
N SER A 61 18.32 -3.71 -19.59
CA SER A 61 19.05 -4.73 -20.35
C SER A 61 18.33 -6.08 -20.20
N PRO A 62 18.66 -7.10 -21.01
CA PRO A 62 18.11 -8.44 -20.79
C PRO A 62 18.40 -8.97 -19.38
N ALA A 63 19.57 -8.68 -18.84
CA ALA A 63 19.92 -9.08 -17.47
C ALA A 63 19.05 -8.34 -16.44
N ASP A 64 18.78 -7.04 -16.64
CA ASP A 64 17.92 -6.26 -15.78
C ASP A 64 16.50 -6.84 -15.75
N LYS A 65 15.96 -7.24 -16.90
CA LYS A 65 14.64 -7.86 -16.97
C LYS A 65 14.58 -9.15 -16.16
N VAL A 66 15.56 -10.00 -16.27
CA VAL A 66 15.64 -11.25 -15.50
C VAL A 66 15.62 -10.93 -14.01
N GLU A 67 16.38 -9.92 -13.60
CA GLU A 67 16.44 -9.51 -12.20
C GLU A 67 15.10 -8.96 -11.70
N VAL A 68 14.42 -8.14 -12.50
CA VAL A 68 13.09 -7.63 -12.13
C VAL A 68 12.10 -8.79 -11.96
N PHE A 69 12.11 -9.76 -12.86
CA PHE A 69 11.24 -10.93 -12.73
C PHE A 69 11.56 -11.77 -11.49
N GLN A 70 12.84 -11.91 -11.13
CA GLN A 70 13.24 -12.60 -9.90
C GLN A 70 12.76 -11.85 -8.64
N ILE A 71 12.88 -10.54 -8.63
CA ILE A 71 12.38 -9.72 -7.52
C ILE A 71 10.87 -9.86 -7.39
N ALA A 72 10.15 -9.79 -8.51
CA ALA A 72 8.71 -9.95 -8.51
C ALA A 72 8.29 -11.31 -7.94
N GLU A 73 8.97 -12.36 -8.34
CA GLU A 73 8.70 -13.72 -7.82
C GLU A 73 8.99 -13.83 -6.33
N THR A 74 10.11 -13.28 -5.87
CA THR A 74 10.51 -13.31 -4.46
C THR A 74 9.49 -12.63 -3.55
N PHE A 75 8.96 -11.50 -3.98
CA PHE A 75 7.97 -10.74 -3.21
C PHE A 75 6.53 -11.13 -3.53
N LYS A 76 6.33 -12.15 -4.35
CA LYS A 76 4.99 -12.58 -4.82
C LYS A 76 4.22 -11.43 -5.46
N ALA A 77 4.94 -10.59 -6.17
CA ALA A 77 4.38 -9.49 -6.93
C ALA A 77 3.96 -9.95 -8.32
N LYS A 78 3.23 -9.10 -9.03
CA LYS A 78 2.77 -9.39 -10.38
C LYS A 78 3.47 -8.48 -11.37
N VAL A 79 4.02 -9.06 -12.43
CA VAL A 79 4.41 -8.29 -13.59
C VAL A 79 3.13 -8.06 -14.41
N ILE A 80 2.64 -6.83 -14.43
CA ILE A 80 1.35 -6.52 -15.05
C ILE A 80 1.49 -5.98 -16.46
N ASP A 81 2.69 -5.54 -16.83
CA ASP A 81 2.98 -5.09 -18.18
C ASP A 81 4.49 -5.14 -18.41
N TYR A 82 4.89 -5.32 -19.66
CA TYR A 82 6.29 -5.22 -20.02
C TYR A 82 6.44 -4.86 -21.49
N GLY A 83 7.48 -4.12 -21.77
CA GLY A 83 7.87 -3.78 -23.13
C GLY A 83 9.24 -4.34 -23.47
N ARG A 84 9.82 -3.83 -24.54
CA ARG A 84 11.13 -4.30 -25.01
C ARG A 84 12.23 -4.09 -23.98
N ASP A 85 12.21 -2.91 -23.32
CA ASP A 85 13.23 -2.50 -22.35
C ASP A 85 12.63 -1.93 -21.07
N SER A 86 11.37 -2.28 -20.78
CA SER A 86 10.68 -1.79 -19.59
C SER A 86 9.80 -2.88 -18.99
N VAL A 87 9.60 -2.80 -17.68
CA VAL A 87 8.77 -3.74 -16.92
C VAL A 87 7.98 -2.96 -15.88
N LEU A 88 6.68 -3.26 -15.76
CA LEU A 88 5.80 -2.70 -14.74
C LEU A 88 5.39 -3.79 -13.76
N VAL A 89 5.68 -3.58 -12.49
CA VAL A 89 5.42 -4.55 -11.42
C VAL A 89 4.46 -3.96 -10.41
N GLU A 90 3.48 -4.77 -9.99
CA GLU A 90 2.52 -4.44 -8.95
C GLU A 90 2.83 -5.23 -7.68
N PHE A 91 3.05 -4.51 -6.58
CA PHE A 91 3.27 -5.10 -5.26
C PHE A 91 2.06 -4.78 -4.37
N VAL A 92 1.51 -5.81 -3.73
CA VAL A 92 0.44 -5.64 -2.75
C VAL A 92 0.91 -6.28 -1.46
N GLN A 93 1.39 -5.46 -0.54
CA GLN A 93 2.00 -5.92 0.71
C GLN A 93 2.00 -4.78 1.74
N THR A 94 2.56 -5.02 2.92
CA THR A 94 2.62 -3.99 3.94
C THR A 94 3.48 -2.81 3.48
N ALA A 95 3.20 -1.62 4.02
CA ALA A 95 3.97 -0.42 3.71
C ALA A 95 5.46 -0.62 4.03
N THR A 96 5.79 -1.30 5.12
CA THR A 96 7.19 -1.60 5.50
C THR A 96 7.90 -2.44 4.44
N LYS A 97 7.23 -3.47 3.92
CA LYS A 97 7.81 -4.30 2.86
C LYS A 97 7.94 -3.50 1.56
N ASN A 98 6.98 -2.63 1.27
CA ASN A 98 7.07 -1.74 0.10
C ASN A 98 8.21 -0.74 0.24
N ASP A 99 8.49 -0.23 1.44
CA ASP A 99 9.66 0.62 1.68
C ASP A 99 10.96 -0.11 1.31
N ALA A 100 11.06 -1.37 1.72
CA ALA A 100 12.24 -2.20 1.40
C ALA A 100 12.37 -2.45 -0.11
N VAL A 101 11.25 -2.71 -0.78
CA VAL A 101 11.23 -2.90 -2.24
C VAL A 101 11.67 -1.64 -2.97
N VAL A 102 11.15 -0.48 -2.58
CA VAL A 102 11.51 0.80 -3.21
C VAL A 102 13.01 1.05 -3.06
N LYS A 103 13.55 0.81 -1.86
CA LYS A 103 14.98 0.95 -1.62
C LYS A 103 15.81 0.02 -2.50
N LEU A 104 15.42 -1.25 -2.56
CA LEU A 104 16.09 -2.25 -3.40
C LEU A 104 16.07 -1.85 -4.87
N MET A 105 14.90 -1.46 -5.39
CA MET A 105 14.75 -1.10 -6.79
C MET A 105 15.56 0.15 -7.15
N LYS A 106 15.64 1.12 -6.25
CA LYS A 106 16.46 2.32 -6.45
C LYS A 106 17.97 2.00 -6.49
N GLU A 107 18.41 1.03 -5.71
CA GLU A 107 19.81 0.60 -5.69
C GLU A 107 20.20 -0.20 -6.92
N GLU A 108 19.28 -1.04 -7.42
CA GLU A 108 19.58 -1.98 -8.51
C GLU A 108 19.35 -1.39 -9.91
N PHE A 109 18.45 -0.42 -10.04
CA PHE A 109 18.06 0.12 -11.35
C PHE A 109 18.17 1.64 -11.36
N LYS A 110 18.67 2.17 -12.49
CA LYS A 110 18.92 3.61 -12.63
C LYS A 110 17.68 4.42 -12.99
N SER A 111 16.77 3.82 -13.75
CA SER A 111 15.60 4.53 -14.28
C SER A 111 14.34 3.84 -13.81
N ILE A 112 13.74 4.37 -12.74
CA ILE A 112 12.50 3.83 -12.20
C ILE A 112 11.48 4.93 -11.96
N GLU A 113 10.20 4.54 -12.02
CA GLU A 113 9.07 5.36 -11.59
C GLU A 113 8.30 4.58 -10.55
N VAL A 114 7.99 5.25 -9.43
CA VAL A 114 7.32 4.62 -8.30
C VAL A 114 6.03 5.37 -8.00
N VAL A 115 4.93 4.61 -7.88
CA VAL A 115 3.64 5.15 -7.45
C VAL A 115 3.11 4.30 -6.31
N ARG A 116 2.75 4.93 -5.21
CA ARG A 116 2.20 4.26 -4.03
C ARG A 116 0.77 4.72 -3.78
N GLY A 117 -0.13 3.76 -3.56
CA GLY A 117 -1.56 4.04 -3.36
C GLY A 117 -1.98 4.30 -1.92
N GLY A 118 -1.05 4.22 -0.97
CA GLY A 118 -1.38 4.30 0.44
C GLY A 118 -1.97 3.00 0.99
N SER A 119 -2.04 2.91 2.32
CA SER A 119 -2.50 1.70 2.99
C SER A 119 -4.01 1.65 3.10
N VAL A 120 -4.57 0.47 2.90
CA VAL A 120 -5.99 0.17 3.14
C VAL A 120 -6.05 -0.88 4.23
N GLY A 121 -6.90 -0.66 5.24
CA GLY A 121 -6.99 -1.54 6.39
C GLY A 121 -8.40 -2.00 6.67
N ILE A 122 -8.50 -3.21 7.21
CA ILE A 122 -9.75 -3.80 7.72
C ILE A 122 -9.45 -4.62 8.96
N GLU A 123 -10.37 -4.63 9.92
CA GLU A 123 -10.19 -5.42 11.13
C GLU A 123 -10.08 -6.91 10.81
N SER A 124 -9.21 -7.60 11.53
CA SER A 124 -9.10 -9.05 11.43
C SER A 124 -10.33 -9.72 12.06
N ILE A 125 -10.73 -10.85 11.52
CA ILE A 125 -11.78 -11.68 12.12
C ILE A 125 -11.23 -12.39 13.35
N SER A 126 -9.97 -12.83 13.28
CA SER A 126 -9.31 -13.50 14.39
C SER A 126 -8.48 -12.48 15.17
N MET A 127 -8.35 -12.73 16.50
CA MET A 127 -7.53 -11.90 17.38
C MET A 127 -6.03 -12.16 17.20
N MET A 128 -5.65 -13.09 16.31
CA MET A 128 -4.27 -13.46 16.07
C MET A 128 -3.73 -12.81 14.82
N GLU A 129 -2.56 -12.20 14.91
CA GLU A 129 -1.81 -11.68 13.77
C GLU A 129 -1.25 -12.85 12.96
N ARG A 130 -1.32 -12.70 11.64
CA ARG A 130 -0.82 -13.71 10.70
C ARG A 130 0.21 -13.17 9.74
#